data_66ee34f58c0522014fcf576e903b4fcf
#
_entry.id   66ee34f58c0522014fcf576e903b4fcf
#
_cell.length_a   1.000
_cell.length_b   1.000
_cell.length_c   1.000
_cell.angle_alpha   90.00
_cell.angle_beta   90.00
_cell.angle_gamma   90.00
#
_symmetry.space_group_name_H-M   'P 1'
#
loop_
_entity.id
_entity.type
_entity.pdbx_description
1 polymer ?
#
loop_
_entity_poly.entity_id
_entity_poly.type
_entity_poly.pdbx_seq_one_letter_code
_entity_poly.pdbx_strand_id
1 'polypeptide(L)'
;MFENIPNVKLGLIAVSRDCFPRTLSEMRRANIAKACEGGVYECPVTVENENDMLKAVADVNAAGCNALVVFLGNFGPETPETLITRYFDGPCMFVAAAEGDGDLINGRGDAYCGMLNCSYNLGMRHLKGYIPEYPVGTAEDIAKMISDFIPIARAIIGVKNLKIITFGPRPQDFFACNAPIKGLYELGVEVEENSELDLLVSYKAHAGDARIPAVCEDMKKEMGEGKYYADMLERMAQFELTLLDWAEGHKGARKYVAFADKCWPAFPEQFGFEPCYVNSRLASRGIPVACEVDIYGALSEYIGACISHDAVTLLDINNSVPASLFEAEIKGKFDYTLTDTFMGFHCGNTPSCKLCADRAVKYQLIQHRLLEPAGSEPDFTRGTLEADLAASQITFYRLQCDSDGVLRSYIAEGEILPVHTGSFGGIGIFAIPEMGRFYRHVLIQKRYPHHGAVAFGHYGKLLFEVFKFLGVGDIAYNQPKSLPYPTENPFA
;
A
#
# COMPACT_ATOMS: atom_id res chain seq x y z
N MET A 1 8.74 14.74 -12.98
CA MET A 1 7.88 13.55 -12.74
C MET A 1 7.32 13.71 -11.34
N PHE A 2 6.04 13.52 -11.14
CA PHE A 2 5.41 13.60 -9.82
C PHE A 2 5.89 12.42 -8.96
N GLU A 3 6.64 12.70 -7.87
CA GLU A 3 7.07 11.66 -6.94
C GLU A 3 6.00 11.50 -5.87
N ASN A 4 5.27 10.38 -5.93
CA ASN A 4 4.15 10.12 -5.03
C ASN A 4 4.45 9.06 -3.96
N ILE A 5 5.61 8.44 -4.01
CA ILE A 5 6.06 7.44 -3.03
C ILE A 5 7.18 8.04 -2.17
N PRO A 6 7.10 7.95 -0.82
CA PRO A 6 8.11 8.53 0.06
C PRO A 6 9.49 7.90 -0.13
N ASN A 7 10.52 8.74 -0.20
CA ASN A 7 11.90 8.30 0.04
C ASN A 7 12.16 8.28 1.54
N VAL A 8 12.75 7.19 2.05
CA VAL A 8 13.10 7.01 3.46
C VAL A 8 14.58 7.29 3.67
N LYS A 9 14.88 8.26 4.51
CA LYS A 9 16.23 8.54 5.01
C LYS A 9 16.28 8.22 6.49
N LEU A 10 16.95 7.13 6.84
CA LEU A 10 17.06 6.64 8.21
C LEU A 10 18.18 7.31 8.98
N GLY A 11 17.88 7.76 10.21
CA GLY A 11 18.85 8.13 11.22
C GLY A 11 19.03 7.02 12.26
N LEU A 12 20.26 6.75 12.69
CA LEU A 12 20.60 5.79 13.74
C LEU A 12 21.09 6.55 14.97
N ILE A 13 20.31 6.50 16.06
CA ILE A 13 20.64 7.11 17.35
C ILE A 13 20.94 6.00 18.36
N ALA A 14 22.13 6.02 18.97
CA ALA A 14 22.44 5.14 20.08
C ALA A 14 22.07 5.80 21.41
N VAL A 15 21.58 4.98 22.36
CA VAL A 15 21.35 5.40 23.72
C VAL A 15 22.26 4.65 24.69
N SER A 16 22.57 5.26 25.84
CA SER A 16 23.44 4.68 26.85
C SER A 16 22.99 5.13 28.24
N ARG A 17 22.91 4.21 29.18
CA ARG A 17 22.68 4.57 30.60
C ARG A 17 24.00 4.88 31.29
N ASP A 18 24.00 5.89 32.13
CA ASP A 18 25.18 6.46 32.81
C ASP A 18 26.01 5.47 33.61
N CYS A 19 25.41 4.38 34.09
CA CYS A 19 26.10 3.33 34.86
C CYS A 19 26.76 2.24 33.95
N PHE A 20 26.63 2.34 32.63
CA PHE A 20 27.27 1.46 31.66
C PHE A 20 28.31 2.22 30.84
N PRO A 21 29.32 1.54 30.26
CA PRO A 21 30.30 2.19 29.38
C PRO A 21 29.61 2.79 28.15
N ARG A 22 29.62 4.10 28.01
CA ARG A 22 29.09 4.81 26.82
C ARG A 22 29.79 4.35 25.53
N THR A 23 31.10 4.11 25.61
CA THR A 23 31.92 3.63 24.48
C THR A 23 31.43 2.28 23.92
N LEU A 24 30.76 1.45 24.74
CA LEU A 24 30.16 0.19 24.30
C LEU A 24 29.01 0.46 23.32
N SER A 25 28.11 1.40 23.65
CA SER A 25 27.01 1.80 22.76
C SER A 25 27.51 2.45 21.47
N GLU A 26 28.54 3.29 21.57
CA GLU A 26 29.15 3.96 20.41
C GLU A 26 29.79 2.96 19.45
N MET A 27 30.55 2.00 19.96
CA MET A 27 31.17 0.94 19.18
C MET A 27 30.11 0.07 18.49
N ARG A 28 29.10 -0.36 19.22
CA ARG A 28 27.99 -1.19 18.69
C ARG A 28 27.20 -0.44 17.61
N ARG A 29 26.93 0.87 17.78
CA ARG A 29 26.31 1.72 16.77
C ARG A 29 27.13 1.78 15.49
N ALA A 30 28.43 2.02 15.58
CA ALA A 30 29.34 2.08 14.44
C ALA A 30 29.35 0.74 13.66
N ASN A 31 29.28 -0.39 14.36
CA ASN A 31 29.20 -1.71 13.72
C ASN A 31 27.89 -1.87 12.93
N ILE A 32 26.73 -1.40 13.46
CA ILE A 32 25.46 -1.41 12.74
C ILE A 32 25.54 -0.51 11.50
N ALA A 33 26.04 0.71 11.63
CA ALA A 33 26.19 1.62 10.50
C ALA A 33 27.03 1.01 9.38
N LYS A 34 28.10 0.28 9.75
CA LYS A 34 28.94 -0.48 8.81
C LYS A 34 28.21 -1.66 8.16
N ALA A 35 27.37 -2.38 8.91
CA ALA A 35 26.60 -3.52 8.40
C ALA A 35 25.44 -3.10 7.46
N CYS A 36 25.00 -1.85 7.54
CA CYS A 36 23.95 -1.30 6.67
C CYS A 36 24.52 -0.85 5.32
N GLU A 37 24.51 -1.71 4.33
CA GLU A 37 25.06 -1.43 2.98
C GLU A 37 24.37 -0.27 2.25
N GLY A 38 23.12 0.07 2.60
CA GLY A 38 22.34 1.16 2.01
C GLY A 38 22.57 2.53 2.65
N GLY A 39 23.40 2.60 3.67
CA GLY A 39 23.73 3.81 4.41
C GLY A 39 22.57 4.30 5.32
N VAL A 40 22.80 4.23 6.63
CA VAL A 40 22.03 4.98 7.60
C VAL A 40 22.82 6.23 7.99
N TYR A 41 22.14 7.33 8.29
CA TYR A 41 22.81 8.47 8.90
C TYR A 41 23.14 8.14 10.35
N GLU A 42 24.41 8.03 10.67
CA GLU A 42 24.88 7.77 12.03
C GLU A 42 24.90 9.08 12.82
N CYS A 43 23.97 9.23 13.78
CA CYS A 43 23.95 10.38 14.67
C CYS A 43 25.17 10.36 15.59
N PRO A 44 26.00 11.42 15.65
CA PRO A 44 27.18 11.45 16.49
C PRO A 44 26.87 11.54 17.98
N VAL A 45 25.65 11.95 18.33
CA VAL A 45 25.20 12.12 19.71
C VAL A 45 24.73 10.78 20.28
N THR A 46 25.35 10.32 21.37
CA THR A 46 24.84 9.21 22.17
C THR A 46 23.97 9.78 23.29
N VAL A 47 22.74 9.30 23.40
CA VAL A 47 21.73 9.84 24.33
C VAL A 47 21.86 9.20 25.71
N GLU A 48 22.22 9.99 26.72
CA GLU A 48 22.25 9.58 28.12
C GLU A 48 21.23 10.33 28.99
N ASN A 49 20.76 11.49 28.51
CA ASN A 49 19.83 12.35 29.19
C ASN A 49 18.96 13.15 28.19
N GLU A 50 17.99 13.93 28.67
CA GLU A 50 17.05 14.69 27.82
C GLU A 50 17.76 15.79 27.00
N ASN A 51 18.85 16.40 27.52
CA ASN A 51 19.59 17.39 26.73
C ASN A 51 20.29 16.76 25.53
N ASP A 52 20.84 15.56 25.70
CA ASP A 52 21.46 14.83 24.60
C ASP A 52 20.38 14.35 23.60
N MET A 53 19.19 13.95 24.09
CA MET A 53 18.05 13.62 23.24
C MET A 53 17.65 14.79 22.34
N LEU A 54 17.55 16.00 22.89
CA LEU A 54 17.23 17.20 22.10
C LEU A 54 18.30 17.49 21.04
N LYS A 55 19.59 17.33 21.38
CA LYS A 55 20.68 17.48 20.42
C LYS A 55 20.64 16.42 19.32
N ALA A 56 20.39 15.15 19.68
CA ALA A 56 20.30 14.05 18.73
C ALA A 56 19.14 14.26 17.75
N VAL A 57 17.97 14.67 18.24
CA VAL A 57 16.81 14.97 17.39
C VAL A 57 17.09 16.16 16.46
N ALA A 58 17.75 17.21 16.98
CA ALA A 58 18.13 18.36 16.15
C ALA A 58 19.12 17.95 15.04
N ASP A 59 20.08 17.10 15.36
CA ASP A 59 21.10 16.60 14.43
C ASP A 59 20.49 15.76 13.29
N VAL A 60 19.65 14.76 13.62
CA VAL A 60 19.00 13.93 12.59
C VAL A 60 18.01 14.72 11.74
N ASN A 61 17.33 15.72 12.31
CA ASN A 61 16.48 16.64 11.54
C ASN A 61 17.31 17.51 10.57
N ALA A 62 18.44 18.04 11.02
CA ALA A 62 19.36 18.80 10.18
C ALA A 62 19.94 17.95 9.05
N ALA A 63 20.17 16.66 9.31
CA ALA A 63 20.55 15.69 8.29
C ALA A 63 19.42 15.34 7.32
N GLY A 64 18.18 15.76 7.55
CA GLY A 64 17.01 15.47 6.72
C GLY A 64 16.50 14.03 6.86
N CYS A 65 16.74 13.37 8.01
CA CYS A 65 16.16 12.07 8.31
C CYS A 65 14.65 12.19 8.52
N ASN A 66 13.87 11.21 8.03
CA ASN A 66 12.43 11.17 8.18
C ASN A 66 11.92 9.87 8.83
N ALA A 67 12.83 8.98 9.21
CA ALA A 67 12.59 7.81 10.05
C ALA A 67 13.84 7.55 10.92
N LEU A 68 13.66 6.94 12.09
CA LEU A 68 14.74 6.69 13.03
C LEU A 68 14.84 5.24 13.46
N VAL A 69 16.07 4.83 13.77
CA VAL A 69 16.40 3.64 14.56
C VAL A 69 16.96 4.13 15.90
N VAL A 70 16.24 3.85 16.98
CA VAL A 70 16.68 4.08 18.36
C VAL A 70 17.30 2.79 18.86
N PHE A 71 18.61 2.81 19.03
CA PHE A 71 19.42 1.63 19.33
C PHE A 71 19.88 1.63 20.78
N LEU A 72 19.39 0.65 21.55
CA LEU A 72 19.85 0.38 22.91
C LEU A 72 21.18 -0.37 22.82
N GLY A 73 22.29 0.34 22.83
CA GLY A 73 23.62 -0.25 22.81
C GLY A 73 24.03 -0.85 24.16
N ASN A 74 23.36 -0.39 25.23
CA ASN A 74 23.31 -0.99 26.55
C ASN A 74 21.90 -0.79 27.13
N PHE A 75 21.68 -0.86 28.44
CA PHE A 75 20.38 -0.79 29.12
C PHE A 75 19.50 0.41 28.64
N GLY A 76 20.12 1.56 28.37
CA GLY A 76 19.42 2.77 27.93
C GLY A 76 18.78 3.58 29.07
N PRO A 77 18.60 4.89 28.84
CA PRO A 77 17.94 5.82 29.78
C PRO A 77 16.46 5.95 29.43
N GLU A 78 15.57 5.31 30.17
CA GLU A 78 14.15 5.09 29.86
C GLU A 78 13.35 6.33 29.43
N THR A 79 13.59 7.51 30.04
CA THR A 79 12.88 8.73 29.69
C THR A 79 13.34 9.33 28.37
N PRO A 80 14.62 9.69 28.18
CA PRO A 80 15.04 10.36 26.95
C PRO A 80 14.93 9.46 25.70
N GLU A 81 15.20 8.15 25.81
CA GLU A 81 15.07 7.25 24.65
C GLU A 81 13.64 7.18 24.12
N THR A 82 12.64 7.13 25.00
CA THR A 82 11.23 7.07 24.59
C THR A 82 10.70 8.42 24.12
N LEU A 83 11.18 9.53 24.70
CA LEU A 83 10.80 10.88 24.29
C LEU A 83 11.30 11.26 22.91
N ILE A 84 12.30 10.56 22.34
CA ILE A 84 12.69 10.74 20.93
C ILE A 84 11.45 10.70 20.03
N THR A 85 10.53 9.75 20.23
CA THR A 85 9.31 9.61 19.42
C THR A 85 8.33 10.77 19.56
N ARG A 86 8.42 11.57 20.60
CA ARG A 86 7.59 12.77 20.81
C ARG A 86 8.12 13.99 20.08
N TYR A 87 9.44 14.09 19.98
CA TYR A 87 10.11 15.27 19.44
C TYR A 87 10.58 15.10 17.98
N PHE A 88 10.56 13.88 17.48
CA PHE A 88 10.85 13.57 16.08
C PHE A 88 9.57 13.30 15.30
N ASP A 89 9.40 13.99 14.16
CA ASP A 89 8.22 13.86 13.31
C ASP A 89 8.38 12.75 12.25
N GLY A 90 8.44 11.50 12.71
CA GLY A 90 8.57 10.34 11.83
C GLY A 90 8.47 9.01 12.60
N PRO A 91 8.35 7.87 11.91
CA PRO A 91 8.36 6.57 12.55
C PRO A 91 9.73 6.27 13.17
N CYS A 92 9.70 5.70 14.38
CA CYS A 92 10.87 5.27 15.13
C CYS A 92 10.81 3.77 15.36
N MET A 93 11.89 3.05 15.00
CA MET A 93 12.11 1.65 15.35
C MET A 93 13.00 1.56 16.57
N PHE A 94 12.67 0.66 17.50
CA PHE A 94 13.46 0.38 18.70
C PHE A 94 14.08 -1.00 18.60
N VAL A 95 15.39 -1.08 18.77
CA VAL A 95 16.17 -2.33 18.76
C VAL A 95 17.29 -2.29 19.79
N ALA A 96 17.72 -3.45 20.26
CA ALA A 96 18.70 -3.60 21.30
C ALA A 96 19.86 -4.51 20.91
N ALA A 97 21.04 -4.27 21.47
CA ALA A 97 22.22 -5.09 21.24
C ALA A 97 22.10 -6.46 21.91
N ALA A 98 22.44 -7.53 21.17
CA ALA A 98 22.81 -8.79 21.79
C ALA A 98 24.14 -8.65 22.53
N GLU A 99 24.29 -9.39 23.65
CA GLU A 99 25.60 -9.51 24.28
C GLU A 99 26.55 -10.35 23.43
N GLY A 100 27.81 -9.97 23.41
CA GLY A 100 28.85 -10.71 22.70
C GLY A 100 29.29 -11.96 23.50
N ASP A 101 29.94 -12.87 22.77
CA ASP A 101 30.55 -14.04 23.40
C ASP A 101 31.67 -13.65 24.38
N GLY A 102 31.77 -14.30 25.51
CA GLY A 102 32.89 -14.29 26.40
C GLY A 102 32.70 -13.42 27.65
N ASP A 103 33.35 -12.27 27.71
CA ASP A 103 33.44 -11.49 28.97
C ASP A 103 32.17 -10.68 29.27
N LEU A 104 31.21 -11.29 29.94
CA LEU A 104 29.99 -10.63 30.43
C LEU A 104 30.22 -9.66 31.61
N ILE A 105 31.44 -9.53 32.08
CA ILE A 105 31.81 -8.57 33.12
C ILE A 105 32.17 -7.23 32.49
N ASN A 106 33.08 -7.23 31.54
CA ASN A 106 33.59 -6.00 30.91
C ASN A 106 32.74 -5.55 29.69
N GLY A 107 32.18 -6.50 28.94
CA GLY A 107 31.34 -6.25 27.75
C GLY A 107 29.84 -6.21 28.01
N ARG A 108 29.39 -6.35 29.25
CA ARG A 108 28.01 -6.42 29.62
C ARG A 108 27.28 -5.08 29.44
N GLY A 109 26.15 -5.09 28.74
CA GLY A 109 25.35 -3.89 28.47
C GLY A 109 23.91 -3.97 28.96
N ASP A 110 23.38 -5.16 29.25
CA ASP A 110 22.01 -5.40 29.73
C ASP A 110 20.92 -4.82 28.79
N ALA A 111 21.20 -4.68 27.51
CA ALA A 111 20.26 -4.08 26.55
C ALA A 111 18.98 -4.91 26.39
N TYR A 112 19.03 -6.22 26.62
CA TYR A 112 17.85 -7.11 26.60
C TYR A 112 16.80 -6.70 27.64
N CYS A 113 17.17 -6.46 28.87
CA CYS A 113 16.24 -5.99 29.89
C CYS A 113 15.90 -4.50 29.72
N GLY A 114 16.83 -3.71 29.18
CA GLY A 114 16.58 -2.32 28.79
C GLY A 114 15.45 -2.20 27.77
N MET A 115 15.39 -3.11 26.77
CA MET A 115 14.31 -3.13 25.78
C MET A 115 12.93 -3.38 26.38
N LEU A 116 12.82 -4.21 27.43
CA LEU A 116 11.57 -4.41 28.18
C LEU A 116 11.13 -3.11 28.83
N ASN A 117 12.05 -2.40 29.48
CA ASN A 117 11.75 -1.13 30.13
C ASN A 117 11.43 -0.02 29.13
N CYS A 118 12.12 0.02 27.98
CA CYS A 118 11.81 0.93 26.88
C CYS A 118 10.36 0.73 26.39
N SER A 119 9.96 -0.51 26.10
CA SER A 119 8.61 -0.83 25.64
C SER A 119 7.54 -0.47 26.69
N TYR A 120 7.80 -0.76 27.97
CA TYR A 120 6.93 -0.38 29.08
C TYR A 120 6.74 1.14 29.14
N ASN A 121 7.83 1.89 29.03
CA ASN A 121 7.83 3.36 29.08
C ASN A 121 7.15 4.01 27.87
N LEU A 122 7.29 3.43 26.66
CA LEU A 122 6.50 3.84 25.49
C LEU A 122 4.99 3.68 25.77
N GLY A 123 4.59 2.53 26.32
CA GLY A 123 3.20 2.24 26.68
C GLY A 123 2.64 3.22 27.71
N MET A 124 3.36 3.47 28.79
CA MET A 124 2.94 4.43 29.85
C MET A 124 2.74 5.86 29.33
N ARG A 125 3.51 6.26 28.31
CA ARG A 125 3.42 7.60 27.72
C ARG A 125 2.50 7.68 26.51
N HIS A 126 1.85 6.56 26.13
CA HIS A 126 1.04 6.44 24.92
C HIS A 126 1.82 6.87 23.65
N LEU A 127 3.12 6.54 23.58
CA LEU A 127 3.98 6.82 22.46
C LEU A 127 4.03 5.60 21.54
N LYS A 128 3.99 5.85 20.24
CA LYS A 128 4.09 4.80 19.22
C LYS A 128 5.55 4.61 18.80
N GLY A 129 6.05 3.39 18.90
CA GLY A 129 7.32 2.95 18.37
C GLY A 129 7.14 1.61 17.65
N TYR A 130 7.84 1.40 16.56
CA TYR A 130 7.91 0.09 15.94
C TYR A 130 8.95 -0.77 16.67
N ILE A 131 8.56 -1.96 17.08
CA ILE A 131 9.43 -2.94 17.71
C ILE A 131 9.34 -4.20 16.84
N PRO A 132 10.46 -4.67 16.24
CA PRO A 132 10.48 -5.92 15.48
C PRO A 132 10.03 -7.12 16.31
N GLU A 133 9.64 -8.21 15.66
CA GLU A 133 9.20 -9.45 16.34
C GLU A 133 10.21 -9.96 17.37
N TYR A 134 11.49 -9.88 17.06
CA TYR A 134 12.58 -10.09 18.02
C TYR A 134 13.58 -8.94 17.91
N PRO A 135 13.53 -7.94 18.82
CA PRO A 135 14.23 -6.67 18.66
C PRO A 135 15.68 -6.68 19.16
N VAL A 136 16.25 -7.84 19.48
CA VAL A 136 17.61 -7.97 20.04
C VAL A 136 18.48 -8.73 19.05
N GLY A 137 19.67 -8.19 18.72
CA GLY A 137 20.53 -8.84 17.74
C GLY A 137 21.95 -8.30 17.67
N THR A 138 22.76 -8.98 16.88
CA THR A 138 24.07 -8.51 16.42
C THR A 138 23.92 -7.31 15.48
N ALA A 139 25.02 -6.71 15.05
CA ALA A 139 24.98 -5.63 14.07
C ALA A 139 24.34 -6.09 12.73
N GLU A 140 24.61 -7.31 12.30
CA GLU A 140 24.08 -7.92 11.09
C GLU A 140 22.58 -8.23 11.21
N ASP A 141 22.13 -8.71 12.37
CA ASP A 141 20.72 -8.95 12.62
C ASP A 141 19.92 -7.65 12.62
N ILE A 142 20.47 -6.61 13.27
CA ILE A 142 19.83 -5.29 13.30
C ILE A 142 19.81 -4.65 11.91
N ALA A 143 20.84 -4.83 11.08
CA ALA A 143 20.85 -4.38 9.70
C ALA A 143 19.72 -5.02 8.86
N LYS A 144 19.40 -6.31 9.09
CA LYS A 144 18.22 -6.97 8.48
C LYS A 144 16.91 -6.37 8.98
N MET A 145 16.78 -6.12 10.31
CA MET A 145 15.61 -5.46 10.88
C MET A 145 15.41 -4.06 10.29
N ILE A 146 16.50 -3.31 10.05
CA ILE A 146 16.48 -2.01 9.38
C ILE A 146 15.99 -2.13 7.94
N SER A 147 16.42 -3.14 7.21
CA SER A 147 15.97 -3.42 5.85
C SER A 147 14.46 -3.69 5.79
N ASP A 148 13.93 -4.48 6.73
CA ASP A 148 12.48 -4.73 6.86
C ASP A 148 11.71 -3.45 7.28
N PHE A 149 12.33 -2.57 8.06
CA PHE A 149 11.69 -1.34 8.55
C PHE A 149 11.54 -0.27 7.46
N ILE A 150 12.42 -0.20 6.47
CA ILE A 150 12.35 0.81 5.40
C ILE A 150 10.98 0.84 4.70
N PRO A 151 10.42 -0.27 4.18
CA PRO A 151 9.10 -0.27 3.57
C PRO A 151 7.98 0.04 4.57
N ILE A 152 8.09 -0.38 5.83
CA ILE A 152 7.14 -0.06 6.90
C ILE A 152 7.16 1.46 7.15
N ALA A 153 8.33 2.04 7.34
CA ALA A 153 8.50 3.49 7.54
C ALA A 153 7.94 4.29 6.34
N ARG A 154 8.20 3.82 5.10
CA ARG A 154 7.70 4.44 3.88
C ARG A 154 6.18 4.50 3.88
N ALA A 155 5.50 3.40 4.20
CA ALA A 155 4.04 3.36 4.27
C ALA A 155 3.48 4.29 5.35
N ILE A 156 4.08 4.31 6.55
CA ILE A 156 3.67 5.18 7.65
C ILE A 156 3.84 6.67 7.28
N ILE A 157 4.98 7.05 6.70
CA ILE A 157 5.24 8.41 6.22
C ILE A 157 4.25 8.78 5.12
N GLY A 158 4.00 7.85 4.20
CA GLY A 158 3.07 8.00 3.11
C GLY A 158 1.66 8.30 3.60
N VAL A 159 1.09 7.42 4.43
CA VAL A 159 -0.26 7.55 4.98
C VAL A 159 -0.44 8.86 5.75
N LYS A 160 0.51 9.21 6.61
CA LYS A 160 0.48 10.46 7.39
C LYS A 160 0.45 11.73 6.51
N ASN A 161 0.96 11.64 5.30
CA ASN A 161 1.08 12.77 4.38
C ASN A 161 0.21 12.61 3.12
N LEU A 162 -0.80 11.73 3.16
CA LEU A 162 -1.69 11.43 2.05
C LEU A 162 -2.91 12.36 2.05
N LYS A 163 -3.30 12.81 0.86
CA LYS A 163 -4.63 13.33 0.56
C LYS A 163 -5.30 12.42 -0.47
N ILE A 164 -6.54 12.02 -0.20
CA ILE A 164 -7.37 11.31 -1.18
C ILE A 164 -8.36 12.32 -1.76
N ILE A 165 -8.30 12.51 -3.07
CA ILE A 165 -9.16 13.42 -3.82
C ILE A 165 -10.21 12.59 -4.54
N THR A 166 -11.48 12.88 -4.30
CA THR A 166 -12.58 12.14 -4.91
C THR A 166 -13.33 12.96 -5.93
N PHE A 167 -13.86 12.28 -6.94
CA PHE A 167 -14.79 12.83 -7.92
C PHE A 167 -16.07 12.01 -7.91
N GLY A 168 -16.96 12.37 -7.01
CA GLY A 168 -18.14 11.56 -6.73
C GLY A 168 -19.40 12.33 -6.44
N PRO A 169 -20.34 11.76 -5.75
CA PRO A 169 -20.29 10.59 -4.86
C PRO A 169 -20.13 9.25 -5.59
N ARG A 170 -19.96 8.16 -4.82
CA ARG A 170 -20.04 6.80 -5.37
C ARG A 170 -21.29 6.61 -6.24
N PRO A 171 -21.26 5.69 -7.21
CA PRO A 171 -22.40 5.48 -8.10
C PRO A 171 -23.64 5.03 -7.32
N GLN A 172 -24.76 5.75 -7.46
CA GLN A 172 -26.09 5.38 -6.95
C GLN A 172 -26.07 4.74 -5.55
N ASP A 173 -26.59 3.50 -5.40
CA ASP A 173 -26.65 2.73 -4.16
C ASP A 173 -25.45 1.76 -3.98
N PHE A 174 -24.32 2.04 -4.62
CA PHE A 174 -23.11 1.22 -4.52
C PHE A 174 -22.41 1.38 -3.16
N PHE A 175 -23.12 1.02 -2.08
CA PHE A 175 -22.67 1.22 -0.70
C PHE A 175 -21.46 0.34 -0.28
N ALA A 176 -21.04 -0.60 -1.13
CA ALA A 176 -19.77 -1.30 -0.97
C ALA A 176 -18.58 -0.35 -0.86
N CYS A 177 -18.66 0.82 -1.51
CA CYS A 177 -17.66 1.88 -1.45
C CYS A 177 -18.00 2.98 -0.43
N ASN A 178 -18.79 2.66 0.62
CA ASN A 178 -19.05 3.61 1.70
C ASN A 178 -17.79 3.84 2.54
N ALA A 179 -17.47 5.11 2.79
CA ALA A 179 -16.23 5.50 3.48
C ALA A 179 -16.53 6.39 4.69
N PRO A 180 -16.58 5.85 5.92
CA PRO A 180 -16.58 6.66 7.14
C PRO A 180 -15.28 7.46 7.25
N ILE A 181 -15.34 8.78 7.03
CA ILE A 181 -14.16 9.68 6.92
C ILE A 181 -13.41 9.79 8.25
N LYS A 182 -14.08 9.62 9.38
CA LYS A 182 -13.46 9.73 10.70
C LYS A 182 -12.21 8.84 10.84
N GLY A 183 -12.28 7.58 10.39
CA GLY A 183 -11.14 6.66 10.44
C GLY A 183 -9.95 7.12 9.61
N LEU A 184 -10.18 7.84 8.52
CA LEU A 184 -9.11 8.41 7.68
C LEU A 184 -8.41 9.57 8.39
N TYR A 185 -9.15 10.47 9.03
CA TYR A 185 -8.57 11.57 9.80
C TYR A 185 -7.77 11.07 11.01
N GLU A 186 -8.18 9.98 11.66
CA GLU A 186 -7.42 9.35 12.74
C GLU A 186 -6.07 8.79 12.26
N LEU A 187 -5.98 8.39 10.99
CA LEU A 187 -4.72 7.99 10.33
C LEU A 187 -3.87 9.19 9.86
N GLY A 188 -4.43 10.39 9.89
CA GLY A 188 -3.79 11.61 9.35
C GLY A 188 -4.02 11.79 7.83
N VAL A 189 -4.89 10.98 7.22
CA VAL A 189 -5.26 11.09 5.80
C VAL A 189 -6.31 12.19 5.65
N GLU A 190 -6.08 13.12 4.73
CA GLU A 190 -7.08 14.12 4.34
C GLU A 190 -7.93 13.63 3.17
N VAL A 191 -9.17 14.08 3.13
CA VAL A 191 -10.09 13.80 2.03
C VAL A 191 -10.60 15.11 1.44
N GLU A 192 -10.59 15.20 0.13
CA GLU A 192 -11.19 16.31 -0.62
C GLU A 192 -12.27 15.75 -1.54
N GLU A 193 -13.52 16.16 -1.32
CA GLU A 193 -14.66 15.67 -2.09
C GLU A 193 -15.05 16.71 -3.15
N ASN A 194 -15.00 16.29 -4.41
CA ASN A 194 -15.38 17.08 -5.58
C ASN A 194 -16.48 16.32 -6.36
N SER A 195 -17.20 17.02 -7.21
CA SER A 195 -18.14 16.41 -8.14
C SER A 195 -17.48 16.07 -9.47
N GLU A 196 -18.07 15.15 -10.23
CA GLU A 196 -17.68 14.90 -11.62
C GLU A 196 -17.85 16.15 -12.50
N LEU A 197 -18.73 17.09 -12.11
CA LEU A 197 -18.88 18.35 -12.83
C LEU A 197 -17.65 19.25 -12.68
N ASP A 198 -17.07 19.29 -11.48
CA ASP A 198 -15.81 20.03 -11.23
C ASP A 198 -14.69 19.46 -12.07
N LEU A 199 -14.59 18.14 -12.13
CA LEU A 199 -13.63 17.43 -12.98
C LEU A 199 -13.84 17.73 -14.47
N LEU A 200 -15.09 17.74 -14.94
CA LEU A 200 -15.44 18.05 -16.33
C LEU A 200 -15.07 19.49 -16.72
N VAL A 201 -15.28 20.43 -15.82
CA VAL A 201 -14.88 21.85 -16.04
C VAL A 201 -13.37 21.95 -16.17
N SER A 202 -12.63 21.31 -15.27
CA SER A 202 -11.16 21.28 -15.33
C SER A 202 -10.66 20.56 -16.58
N TYR A 203 -11.23 19.41 -16.93
CA TYR A 203 -10.90 18.69 -18.17
C TYR A 203 -11.06 19.58 -19.42
N LYS A 204 -12.19 20.29 -19.52
CA LYS A 204 -12.43 21.21 -20.66
C LYS A 204 -11.43 22.37 -20.69
N ALA A 205 -10.97 22.84 -19.52
CA ALA A 205 -9.96 23.90 -19.46
C ALA A 205 -8.57 23.45 -19.96
N HIS A 206 -8.28 22.16 -19.95
CA HIS A 206 -7.04 21.59 -20.51
C HIS A 206 -7.08 21.33 -22.02
N ALA A 207 -8.17 21.71 -22.72
CA ALA A 207 -8.25 21.52 -24.16
C ALA A 207 -7.14 22.32 -24.88
N GLY A 208 -6.39 21.60 -25.72
CA GLY A 208 -5.26 22.17 -26.46
C GLY A 208 -4.00 22.46 -25.62
N ASP A 209 -3.87 21.86 -24.44
CA ASP A 209 -2.64 21.96 -23.62
C ASP A 209 -1.43 21.46 -24.44
N ALA A 210 -0.36 22.27 -24.44
CA ALA A 210 0.85 22.01 -25.23
C ALA A 210 1.58 20.71 -24.85
N ARG A 211 1.28 20.09 -23.70
CA ARG A 211 1.85 18.81 -23.22
C ARG A 211 1.15 17.58 -23.82
N ILE A 212 -0.07 17.73 -24.34
CA ILE A 212 -0.89 16.63 -24.86
C ILE A 212 -0.14 15.78 -25.91
N PRO A 213 0.54 16.34 -26.92
CA PRO A 213 1.25 15.53 -27.91
C PRO A 213 2.32 14.62 -27.31
N ALA A 214 3.04 15.09 -26.28
CA ALA A 214 4.07 14.30 -25.61
C ALA A 214 3.46 13.12 -24.84
N VAL A 215 2.32 13.32 -24.16
CA VAL A 215 1.60 12.25 -23.46
C VAL A 215 1.03 11.24 -24.47
N CYS A 216 0.49 11.68 -25.60
CA CYS A 216 0.04 10.77 -26.66
C CYS A 216 1.17 9.87 -27.19
N GLU A 217 2.37 10.42 -27.42
CA GLU A 217 3.52 9.62 -27.86
C GLU A 217 3.98 8.62 -26.77
N ASP A 218 3.89 9.00 -25.50
CA ASP A 218 4.17 8.08 -24.39
C ASP A 218 3.15 6.95 -24.32
N MET A 219 1.85 7.24 -24.50
CA MET A 219 0.79 6.23 -24.58
C MET A 219 0.98 5.25 -25.75
N LYS A 220 1.34 5.76 -26.93
CA LYS A 220 1.65 4.91 -28.10
C LYS A 220 2.81 3.96 -27.83
N LYS A 221 3.84 4.46 -27.15
CA LYS A 221 5.03 3.70 -26.80
C LYS A 221 4.74 2.61 -25.78
N GLU A 222 3.89 2.90 -24.80
CA GLU A 222 3.48 1.96 -23.78
C GLU A 222 2.66 0.81 -24.36
N MET A 223 1.71 1.12 -25.22
CA MET A 223 0.78 0.12 -25.77
C MET A 223 1.33 -0.64 -26.97
N GLY A 224 2.05 0.03 -27.84
CA GLY A 224 2.46 -0.51 -29.15
C GLY A 224 1.39 -0.34 -30.21
N GLU A 225 1.81 -0.41 -31.46
CA GLU A 225 0.95 -0.18 -32.63
C GLU A 225 -0.22 -1.19 -32.70
N GLY A 226 -1.39 -0.71 -33.08
CA GLY A 226 -2.60 -1.53 -33.21
C GLY A 226 -3.30 -1.93 -31.94
N LYS A 227 -2.80 -1.48 -30.76
CA LYS A 227 -3.34 -1.82 -29.45
C LYS A 227 -4.06 -0.66 -28.73
N TYR A 228 -4.40 0.39 -29.45
CA TYR A 228 -5.11 1.57 -28.96
C TYR A 228 -5.96 2.21 -30.05
N TYR A 229 -6.90 3.03 -29.65
CA TYR A 229 -7.70 3.86 -30.56
C TYR A 229 -7.01 5.22 -30.76
N ALA A 230 -6.50 5.46 -31.97
CA ALA A 230 -5.70 6.64 -32.26
C ALA A 230 -6.47 7.96 -32.07
N ASP A 231 -7.77 7.96 -32.39
CA ASP A 231 -8.69 9.10 -32.22
C ASP A 231 -9.06 9.42 -30.78
N MET A 232 -8.73 8.53 -29.83
CA MET A 232 -9.01 8.70 -28.40
C MET A 232 -7.82 9.24 -27.59
N LEU A 233 -6.60 9.08 -28.12
CA LEU A 233 -5.38 9.37 -27.35
C LEU A 233 -5.31 10.82 -26.85
N GLU A 234 -5.73 11.78 -27.66
CA GLU A 234 -5.72 13.20 -27.29
C GLU A 234 -6.63 13.48 -26.08
N ARG A 235 -7.84 12.89 -26.06
CA ARG A 235 -8.79 13.03 -24.95
C ARG A 235 -8.26 12.38 -23.69
N MET A 236 -7.67 11.18 -23.79
CA MET A 236 -7.07 10.48 -22.64
C MET A 236 -5.85 11.21 -22.10
N ALA A 237 -4.99 11.75 -22.98
CA ALA A 237 -3.83 12.55 -22.60
C ALA A 237 -4.25 13.86 -21.90
N GLN A 238 -5.28 14.52 -22.39
CA GLN A 238 -5.88 15.69 -21.75
C GLN A 238 -6.38 15.35 -20.34
N PHE A 239 -7.04 14.20 -20.17
CA PHE A 239 -7.54 13.74 -18.87
C PHE A 239 -6.40 13.40 -17.90
N GLU A 240 -5.35 12.72 -18.37
CA GLU A 240 -4.16 12.44 -17.54
C GLU A 240 -3.54 13.73 -17.02
N LEU A 241 -3.37 14.75 -17.88
CA LEU A 241 -2.84 16.05 -17.48
C LEU A 241 -3.77 16.76 -16.48
N THR A 242 -5.09 16.65 -16.69
CA THR A 242 -6.08 17.22 -15.77
C THR A 242 -5.91 16.64 -14.35
N LEU A 243 -5.79 15.32 -14.20
CA LEU A 243 -5.60 14.68 -12.90
C LEU A 243 -4.25 15.04 -12.28
N LEU A 244 -3.18 15.07 -13.06
CA LEU A 244 -1.85 15.44 -12.56
C LEU A 244 -1.79 16.89 -12.07
N ASP A 245 -2.36 17.83 -12.81
CA ASP A 245 -2.42 19.24 -12.41
C ASP A 245 -3.36 19.44 -11.23
N TRP A 246 -4.45 18.66 -11.15
CA TRP A 246 -5.32 18.66 -9.98
C TRP A 246 -4.56 18.18 -8.73
N ALA A 247 -3.80 17.09 -8.83
CA ALA A 247 -2.96 16.60 -7.74
C ALA A 247 -2.01 17.68 -7.23
N GLU A 248 -1.27 18.33 -8.13
CA GLU A 248 -0.33 19.41 -7.75
C GLU A 248 -1.04 20.62 -7.14
N GLY A 249 -2.16 21.05 -7.70
CA GLY A 249 -2.91 22.21 -7.23
C GLY A 249 -3.64 22.00 -5.92
N HIS A 250 -4.04 20.77 -5.60
CA HIS A 250 -4.94 20.45 -4.49
C HIS A 250 -4.32 19.63 -3.36
N LYS A 251 -3.09 19.13 -3.49
CA LYS A 251 -2.43 18.40 -2.40
C LYS A 251 -2.31 19.19 -1.09
N GLY A 252 -2.24 20.53 -1.18
CA GLY A 252 -2.22 21.44 -0.04
C GLY A 252 -1.01 21.21 0.87
N ALA A 253 -1.25 20.97 2.16
CA ALA A 253 -0.21 20.67 3.14
C ALA A 253 0.29 19.21 3.07
N ARG A 254 -0.36 18.35 2.28
CA ARG A 254 0.06 16.96 2.09
C ARG A 254 1.12 16.87 0.99
N LYS A 255 1.85 15.76 0.99
CA LYS A 255 2.93 15.53 0.02
C LYS A 255 2.51 14.55 -1.08
N TYR A 256 1.56 13.67 -0.78
CA TYR A 256 1.16 12.55 -1.62
C TYR A 256 -0.35 12.57 -1.86
N VAL A 257 -0.76 12.02 -2.99
CA VAL A 257 -2.15 12.03 -3.45
C VAL A 257 -2.56 10.65 -3.93
N ALA A 258 -3.80 10.27 -3.66
CA ALA A 258 -4.51 9.21 -4.35
C ALA A 258 -5.84 9.77 -4.82
N PHE A 259 -6.41 9.18 -5.86
CA PHE A 259 -7.71 9.54 -6.37
C PHE A 259 -8.74 8.42 -6.11
N ALA A 260 -10.01 8.80 -6.08
CA ALA A 260 -11.11 7.89 -6.19
C ALA A 260 -12.16 8.52 -7.11
N ASP A 261 -12.37 7.92 -8.28
CA ASP A 261 -13.28 8.37 -9.33
C ASP A 261 -14.33 7.31 -9.67
N LYS A 262 -15.16 7.58 -10.67
CA LYS A 262 -16.10 6.60 -11.21
C LYS A 262 -16.32 6.83 -12.70
N CYS A 263 -16.57 5.73 -13.43
CA CYS A 263 -16.92 5.82 -14.85
C CYS A 263 -18.43 5.79 -15.10
N TRP A 264 -19.22 5.29 -14.18
CA TRP A 264 -20.66 5.16 -14.38
C TRP A 264 -21.48 5.94 -13.35
N PRO A 265 -22.70 6.39 -13.68
CA PRO A 265 -23.39 6.09 -14.94
C PRO A 265 -23.13 7.04 -16.11
N ALA A 266 -22.48 8.20 -15.93
CA ALA A 266 -22.53 9.29 -16.91
C ALA A 266 -21.17 9.71 -17.49
N PHE A 267 -20.05 9.24 -16.96
CA PHE A 267 -18.71 9.69 -17.36
C PHE A 267 -18.45 9.52 -18.88
N PRO A 268 -18.68 8.34 -19.50
CA PRO A 268 -18.32 8.14 -20.90
C PRO A 268 -19.14 9.02 -21.85
N GLU A 269 -20.41 9.28 -21.55
CA GLU A 269 -21.22 10.20 -22.36
C GLU A 269 -20.75 11.65 -22.29
N GLN A 270 -20.20 12.08 -21.14
CA GLN A 270 -19.79 13.46 -20.90
C GLN A 270 -18.32 13.74 -21.33
N PHE A 271 -17.43 12.78 -21.15
CA PHE A 271 -16.00 12.89 -21.49
C PHE A 271 -15.69 12.31 -22.87
N GLY A 272 -16.54 11.40 -23.38
CA GLY A 272 -16.40 10.76 -24.68
C GLY A 272 -15.41 9.59 -24.67
N PHE A 273 -15.10 8.99 -23.50
CA PHE A 273 -14.24 7.82 -23.32
C PHE A 273 -14.38 7.26 -21.89
N GLU A 274 -13.86 6.04 -21.65
CA GLU A 274 -13.73 5.46 -20.31
C GLU A 274 -12.38 5.81 -19.68
N PRO A 275 -12.32 6.14 -18.35
CA PRO A 275 -11.09 6.63 -17.72
C PRO A 275 -10.08 5.52 -17.40
N CYS A 276 -10.47 4.24 -17.49
CA CYS A 276 -9.74 3.11 -16.92
C CYS A 276 -8.26 3.03 -17.37
N TYR A 277 -7.96 3.23 -18.65
CA TYR A 277 -6.58 3.22 -19.14
C TYR A 277 -5.75 4.37 -18.52
N VAL A 278 -6.32 5.55 -18.39
CA VAL A 278 -5.63 6.67 -17.73
C VAL A 278 -5.38 6.36 -16.26
N ASN A 279 -6.38 5.81 -15.57
CA ASN A 279 -6.26 5.39 -14.17
C ASN A 279 -5.14 4.34 -14.00
N SER A 280 -5.03 3.37 -14.92
CA SER A 280 -3.95 2.38 -14.92
C SER A 280 -2.56 3.01 -15.07
N ARG A 281 -2.44 4.06 -15.89
CA ARG A 281 -1.19 4.80 -16.09
C ARG A 281 -0.77 5.57 -14.84
N LEU A 282 -1.71 6.18 -14.12
CA LEU A 282 -1.42 6.86 -12.85
C LEU A 282 -1.04 5.85 -11.77
N ALA A 283 -1.74 4.73 -11.66
CA ALA A 283 -1.42 3.66 -10.72
C ALA A 283 0.00 3.10 -10.94
N SER A 284 0.44 2.96 -12.19
CA SER A 284 1.81 2.52 -12.54
C SER A 284 2.90 3.53 -12.11
N ARG A 285 2.52 4.76 -11.76
CA ARG A 285 3.40 5.81 -11.23
C ARG A 285 3.26 6.01 -9.72
N GLY A 286 2.60 5.08 -9.02
CA GLY A 286 2.34 5.16 -7.59
C GLY A 286 1.27 6.20 -7.20
N ILE A 287 0.40 6.59 -8.13
CA ILE A 287 -0.76 7.44 -7.90
C ILE A 287 -2.02 6.58 -8.10
N PRO A 288 -2.51 5.90 -7.06
CA PRO A 288 -3.73 5.10 -7.18
C PRO A 288 -4.93 5.94 -7.60
N VAL A 289 -5.78 5.34 -8.43
CA VAL A 289 -7.10 5.88 -8.80
C VAL A 289 -8.11 4.76 -8.62
N ALA A 290 -8.70 4.71 -7.42
CA ALA A 290 -9.68 3.67 -7.09
C ALA A 290 -11.02 3.95 -7.77
N CYS A 291 -11.55 2.95 -8.46
CA CYS A 291 -12.83 3.04 -9.13
C CYS A 291 -14.00 3.12 -8.13
N GLU A 292 -15.15 3.63 -8.60
CA GLU A 292 -16.43 3.70 -7.88
C GLU A 292 -16.36 4.51 -6.58
N VAL A 293 -15.39 5.45 -6.55
CA VAL A 293 -15.11 6.33 -5.41
C VAL A 293 -14.80 5.53 -4.14
N ASP A 294 -14.07 4.42 -4.28
CA ASP A 294 -13.65 3.61 -3.14
C ASP A 294 -12.45 4.23 -2.43
N ILE A 295 -12.71 5.12 -1.49
CA ILE A 295 -11.69 5.87 -0.73
C ILE A 295 -10.77 4.92 0.07
N TYR A 296 -11.33 3.87 0.70
CA TYR A 296 -10.50 2.87 1.41
C TYR A 296 -9.77 1.93 0.46
N GLY A 297 -10.30 1.73 -0.76
CA GLY A 297 -9.57 1.09 -1.86
C GLY A 297 -8.32 1.90 -2.23
N ALA A 298 -8.48 3.20 -2.47
CA ALA A 298 -7.36 4.10 -2.78
C ALA A 298 -6.30 4.12 -1.67
N LEU A 299 -6.73 4.16 -0.40
CA LEU A 299 -5.81 4.05 0.75
C LEU A 299 -5.06 2.71 0.75
N SER A 300 -5.78 1.60 0.51
CA SER A 300 -5.17 0.26 0.48
C SER A 300 -4.14 0.14 -0.64
N GLU A 301 -4.48 0.58 -1.86
CA GLU A 301 -3.53 0.61 -2.99
C GLU A 301 -2.31 1.47 -2.66
N TYR A 302 -2.50 2.65 -2.05
CA TYR A 302 -1.39 3.54 -1.71
C TYR A 302 -0.44 2.92 -0.68
N ILE A 303 -0.97 2.26 0.35
CA ILE A 303 -0.17 1.52 1.34
C ILE A 303 0.66 0.44 0.65
N GLY A 304 0.05 -0.33 -0.25
CA GLY A 304 0.76 -1.36 -1.00
C GLY A 304 1.84 -0.83 -1.92
N ALA A 305 1.56 0.27 -2.62
CA ALA A 305 2.56 0.94 -3.45
C ALA A 305 3.76 1.44 -2.63
N CYS A 306 3.52 1.95 -1.42
CA CYS A 306 4.59 2.33 -0.49
C CYS A 306 5.40 1.14 -0.01
N ILE A 307 4.76 0.00 0.28
CA ILE A 307 5.44 -1.21 0.78
C ILE A 307 6.23 -1.89 -0.33
N SER A 308 5.58 -2.17 -1.46
CA SER A 308 6.20 -2.90 -2.57
C SER A 308 7.17 -2.04 -3.38
N HIS A 309 7.03 -0.72 -3.35
CA HIS A 309 7.68 0.23 -4.26
C HIS A 309 7.45 -0.15 -5.74
N ASP A 310 6.26 -0.67 -6.02
CA ASP A 310 5.83 -1.18 -7.33
C ASP A 310 4.35 -0.82 -7.55
N ALA A 311 3.88 -1.01 -8.78
CA ALA A 311 2.48 -0.82 -9.13
C ALA A 311 1.58 -1.83 -8.40
N VAL A 312 0.43 -1.36 -7.94
CA VAL A 312 -0.64 -2.13 -7.31
C VAL A 312 -1.94 -1.93 -8.09
N THR A 313 -2.96 -2.73 -7.81
CA THR A 313 -4.28 -2.59 -8.44
C THR A 313 -5.38 -2.89 -7.43
N LEU A 314 -6.56 -2.29 -7.65
CA LEU A 314 -7.79 -2.64 -6.96
C LEU A 314 -8.59 -3.60 -7.86
N LEU A 315 -9.03 -4.72 -7.29
CA LEU A 315 -9.82 -5.72 -8.02
C LEU A 315 -11.02 -6.19 -7.20
N ASP A 316 -12.06 -6.63 -7.91
CA ASP A 316 -13.18 -7.35 -7.33
C ASP A 316 -12.80 -8.80 -7.04
N ILE A 317 -13.28 -9.33 -5.92
CA ILE A 317 -13.51 -10.77 -5.80
C ILE A 317 -14.77 -11.05 -6.62
N ASN A 318 -14.59 -11.26 -7.92
CA ASN A 318 -15.67 -11.14 -8.89
C ASN A 318 -16.50 -12.42 -9.01
N ASN A 319 -15.87 -13.50 -9.46
CA ASN A 319 -16.55 -14.76 -9.75
C ASN A 319 -15.83 -15.97 -9.17
N SER A 320 -16.60 -17.03 -8.91
CA SER A 320 -16.01 -18.36 -8.80
C SER A 320 -15.45 -18.80 -10.15
N VAL A 321 -14.36 -19.55 -10.13
CA VAL A 321 -13.83 -20.16 -11.36
C VAL A 321 -14.84 -21.18 -11.90
N PRO A 322 -15.21 -21.15 -13.20
CA PRO A 322 -16.07 -22.17 -13.79
C PRO A 322 -15.47 -23.58 -13.62
N ALA A 323 -16.28 -24.53 -13.20
CA ALA A 323 -15.81 -25.90 -12.97
C ALA A 323 -15.11 -26.53 -14.19
N SER A 324 -15.62 -26.26 -15.40
CA SER A 324 -15.00 -26.74 -16.63
C SER A 324 -13.62 -26.16 -16.87
N LEU A 325 -13.41 -24.88 -16.56
CA LEU A 325 -12.11 -24.22 -16.69
C LEU A 325 -11.14 -24.77 -15.62
N PHE A 326 -11.61 -24.95 -14.40
CA PHE A 326 -10.82 -25.56 -13.33
C PHE A 326 -10.35 -26.98 -13.69
N GLU A 327 -11.26 -27.84 -14.14
CA GLU A 327 -10.93 -29.23 -14.53
C GLU A 327 -9.94 -29.29 -15.70
N ALA A 328 -10.05 -28.37 -16.67
CA ALA A 328 -9.21 -28.36 -17.87
C ALA A 328 -7.82 -27.75 -17.61
N GLU A 329 -7.75 -26.66 -16.85
CA GLU A 329 -6.54 -25.83 -16.80
C GLU A 329 -5.84 -25.78 -15.43
N ILE A 330 -6.49 -26.18 -14.34
CA ILE A 330 -5.93 -26.03 -12.97
C ILE A 330 -5.71 -27.37 -12.31
N LYS A 331 -6.74 -28.22 -12.29
CA LYS A 331 -6.71 -29.51 -11.60
C LYS A 331 -5.57 -30.42 -12.10
N GLY A 332 -4.73 -30.86 -11.16
CA GLY A 332 -3.58 -31.70 -11.46
C GLY A 332 -2.39 -30.99 -12.10
N LYS A 333 -2.51 -29.69 -12.43
CA LYS A 333 -1.41 -28.83 -12.86
C LYS A 333 -0.89 -27.98 -11.73
N PHE A 334 -1.76 -27.59 -10.79
CA PHE A 334 -1.47 -26.78 -9.62
C PHE A 334 -2.04 -27.47 -8.36
N ASP A 335 -1.44 -27.21 -7.21
CA ASP A 335 -1.85 -27.82 -5.92
C ASP A 335 -2.93 -26.96 -5.23
N TYR A 336 -4.06 -26.78 -5.92
CA TYR A 336 -5.21 -26.04 -5.42
C TYR A 336 -6.51 -26.80 -5.67
N THR A 337 -7.46 -26.63 -4.77
CA THR A 337 -8.86 -27.04 -4.98
C THR A 337 -9.66 -25.95 -5.67
N LEU A 338 -10.84 -26.27 -6.20
CA LEU A 338 -11.72 -25.27 -6.81
C LEU A 338 -12.07 -24.13 -5.83
N THR A 339 -12.23 -24.45 -4.56
CA THR A 339 -12.57 -23.46 -3.52
C THR A 339 -11.38 -22.59 -3.09
N ASP A 340 -10.16 -22.93 -3.48
CA ASP A 340 -8.98 -22.08 -3.27
C ASP A 340 -8.85 -21.01 -4.35
N THR A 341 -9.71 -21.05 -5.39
CA THR A 341 -9.60 -20.17 -6.54
C THR A 341 -10.80 -19.24 -6.70
N PHE A 342 -10.56 -18.06 -7.26
CA PHE A 342 -11.59 -17.12 -7.70
C PHE A 342 -11.08 -16.30 -8.90
N MET A 343 -12.00 -15.66 -9.61
CA MET A 343 -11.67 -14.71 -10.67
C MET A 343 -11.61 -13.30 -10.07
N GLY A 344 -10.42 -12.70 -10.04
CA GLY A 344 -10.23 -11.30 -9.71
C GLY A 344 -10.38 -10.46 -10.96
N PHE A 345 -11.17 -9.39 -10.91
CA PHE A 345 -11.56 -8.63 -12.09
C PHE A 345 -11.67 -7.13 -11.79
N HIS A 346 -11.33 -6.32 -12.76
CA HIS A 346 -11.83 -4.96 -12.91
C HIS A 346 -11.92 -4.56 -14.39
N CYS A 347 -12.70 -3.52 -14.70
CA CYS A 347 -12.98 -3.16 -16.10
C CYS A 347 -11.75 -2.76 -16.91
N GLY A 348 -10.62 -2.37 -16.30
CA GLY A 348 -9.41 -2.05 -17.05
C GLY A 348 -8.52 -0.96 -16.44
N ASN A 349 -8.54 -0.79 -15.11
CA ASN A 349 -7.65 0.13 -14.40
C ASN A 349 -6.36 -0.52 -13.87
N THR A 350 -6.16 -1.82 -14.10
CA THR A 350 -4.91 -2.49 -13.72
C THR A 350 -3.73 -1.94 -14.52
N PRO A 351 -2.59 -1.61 -13.89
CA PRO A 351 -1.38 -1.14 -14.57
C PRO A 351 -0.91 -2.08 -15.69
N SER A 352 -0.58 -1.51 -16.84
CA SER A 352 -0.20 -2.26 -18.04
C SER A 352 0.96 -3.23 -17.82
N CYS A 353 1.90 -2.90 -16.92
CA CYS A 353 3.04 -3.74 -16.55
C CYS A 353 2.65 -5.00 -15.76
N LYS A 354 1.40 -5.10 -15.28
CA LYS A 354 0.87 -6.25 -14.54
C LYS A 354 -0.05 -7.14 -15.39
N LEU A 355 -0.23 -6.79 -16.64
CA LEU A 355 -1.02 -7.51 -17.62
C LEU A 355 -0.15 -8.31 -18.61
N CYS A 356 -0.71 -9.36 -19.20
CA CYS A 356 -0.06 -10.13 -20.26
C CYS A 356 0.27 -9.26 -21.49
N ALA A 357 1.15 -9.76 -22.35
CA ALA A 357 1.71 -9.00 -23.46
C ALA A 357 0.69 -8.64 -24.55
N ASP A 358 -0.42 -9.33 -24.62
CA ASP A 358 -1.52 -9.10 -25.58
C ASP A 358 -2.47 -7.97 -25.17
N ARG A 359 -2.22 -7.33 -24.04
CA ARG A 359 -3.01 -6.20 -23.55
C ARG A 359 -3.26 -5.14 -24.62
N ALA A 360 -4.47 -4.60 -24.61
CA ALA A 360 -4.87 -3.56 -25.54
C ALA A 360 -5.93 -2.65 -24.92
N VAL A 361 -5.98 -1.40 -25.37
CA VAL A 361 -7.10 -0.51 -25.06
C VAL A 361 -8.32 -0.98 -25.83
N LYS A 362 -9.37 -1.29 -25.09
CA LYS A 362 -10.66 -1.81 -25.58
C LYS A 362 -11.79 -0.89 -25.16
N TYR A 363 -12.99 -1.44 -25.04
CA TYR A 363 -14.20 -0.74 -24.62
C TYR A 363 -14.89 -1.47 -23.47
N GLN A 364 -15.58 -0.73 -22.64
CA GLN A 364 -16.33 -1.28 -21.51
C GLN A 364 -17.60 -1.98 -21.99
N LEU A 365 -17.54 -3.29 -22.04
CA LEU A 365 -18.58 -4.14 -22.64
C LEU A 365 -19.98 -3.94 -21.98
N ILE A 366 -20.03 -3.74 -20.66
CA ILE A 366 -21.28 -3.59 -19.94
C ILE A 366 -21.90 -2.23 -20.29
N GLN A 367 -21.12 -1.16 -20.24
CA GLN A 367 -21.61 0.19 -20.57
C GLN A 367 -21.96 0.32 -22.06
N HIS A 368 -21.21 -0.30 -22.94
CA HIS A 368 -21.56 -0.36 -24.36
C HIS A 368 -22.97 -0.94 -24.57
N ARG A 369 -23.30 -2.04 -23.89
CA ARG A 369 -24.64 -2.64 -23.98
C ARG A 369 -25.76 -1.76 -23.40
N LEU A 370 -25.41 -0.88 -22.44
CA LEU A 370 -26.39 -0.02 -21.77
C LEU A 370 -26.58 1.33 -22.44
N LEU A 371 -25.50 1.92 -22.98
CA LEU A 371 -25.45 3.33 -23.36
C LEU A 371 -25.39 3.53 -24.87
N GLU A 372 -24.91 2.54 -25.64
CA GLU A 372 -24.77 2.65 -27.08
C GLU A 372 -25.83 1.81 -27.81
N PRO A 373 -26.18 2.13 -29.06
CA PRO A 373 -27.18 1.37 -29.81
C PRO A 373 -26.79 -0.09 -29.97
N ALA A 374 -27.73 -0.99 -29.80
CA ALA A 374 -27.50 -2.43 -29.94
C ALA A 374 -26.91 -2.78 -31.32
N GLY A 375 -25.74 -3.41 -31.32
CA GLY A 375 -25.02 -3.82 -32.53
C GLY A 375 -24.20 -2.72 -33.21
N SER A 376 -24.08 -1.53 -32.59
CA SER A 376 -23.14 -0.50 -33.06
C SER A 376 -21.70 -0.86 -32.72
N GLU A 377 -20.76 -0.29 -33.45
CA GLU A 377 -19.36 -0.28 -33.03
C GLU A 377 -19.22 0.60 -31.78
N PRO A 378 -18.31 0.23 -30.83
CA PRO A 378 -18.06 1.04 -29.65
C PRO A 378 -17.56 2.44 -30.01
N ASP A 379 -18.10 3.47 -29.36
CA ASP A 379 -17.69 4.86 -29.54
C ASP A 379 -17.19 5.44 -28.21
N PHE A 380 -18.04 6.07 -27.42
CA PHE A 380 -17.60 6.75 -26.20
C PHE A 380 -17.38 5.80 -25.01
N THR A 381 -17.69 4.51 -25.12
CA THR A 381 -17.36 3.49 -24.12
C THR A 381 -15.97 2.87 -24.30
N ARG A 382 -15.16 3.37 -25.24
CA ARG A 382 -13.75 2.97 -25.42
C ARG A 382 -12.86 3.61 -24.37
N GLY A 383 -11.83 2.87 -23.88
CA GLY A 383 -10.85 3.40 -22.92
C GLY A 383 -10.49 2.45 -21.78
N THR A 384 -11.00 1.21 -21.78
CA THR A 384 -10.57 0.17 -20.84
C THR A 384 -9.25 -0.45 -21.30
N LEU A 385 -8.41 -0.88 -20.35
CA LEU A 385 -7.20 -1.66 -20.64
C LEU A 385 -7.47 -3.13 -20.32
N GLU A 386 -7.50 -3.97 -21.35
CA GLU A 386 -7.89 -5.37 -21.23
C GLU A 386 -6.75 -6.34 -21.51
N ALA A 387 -6.59 -7.34 -20.66
CA ALA A 387 -5.87 -8.59 -20.83
C ALA A 387 -6.03 -9.46 -19.56
N ASP A 388 -5.57 -10.71 -19.63
CA ASP A 388 -5.32 -11.49 -18.42
C ASP A 388 -4.18 -10.87 -17.61
N LEU A 389 -4.28 -10.95 -16.27
CA LEU A 389 -3.20 -10.57 -15.38
C LEU A 389 -2.01 -11.52 -15.56
N ALA A 390 -0.80 -10.98 -15.55
CA ALA A 390 0.41 -11.78 -15.61
C ALA A 390 0.56 -12.64 -14.34
N ALA A 391 0.94 -13.90 -14.54
CA ALA A 391 1.19 -14.82 -13.44
C ALA A 391 2.24 -14.27 -12.48
N SER A 392 1.94 -14.24 -11.19
CA SER A 392 2.82 -13.74 -10.14
C SER A 392 2.36 -14.17 -8.77
N GLN A 393 3.26 -14.16 -7.79
CA GLN A 393 2.88 -14.16 -6.38
C GLN A 393 2.16 -12.86 -6.06
N ILE A 394 1.19 -12.92 -5.14
CA ILE A 394 0.42 -11.74 -4.72
C ILE A 394 0.16 -11.72 -3.23
N THR A 395 -0.06 -10.51 -2.74
CA THR A 395 -0.75 -10.27 -1.47
C THR A 395 -2.05 -9.55 -1.76
N PHE A 396 -3.16 -10.18 -1.42
CA PHE A 396 -4.51 -9.64 -1.53
C PHE A 396 -4.96 -9.11 -0.17
N TYR A 397 -5.32 -7.84 -0.08
CA TYR A 397 -5.57 -7.20 1.21
C TYR A 397 -6.53 -6.02 1.10
N ARG A 398 -7.07 -5.59 2.25
CA ARG A 398 -7.85 -4.36 2.37
C ARG A 398 -7.73 -3.80 3.77
N LEU A 399 -7.57 -2.48 3.87
CA LEU A 399 -7.85 -1.71 5.07
C LEU A 399 -9.22 -1.04 4.90
N GLN A 400 -10.05 -1.09 5.93
CA GLN A 400 -11.40 -0.53 5.90
C GLN A 400 -11.83 -0.04 7.28
N CYS A 401 -12.70 0.95 7.30
CA CYS A 401 -13.46 1.33 8.49
C CYS A 401 -14.85 0.69 8.44
N ASP A 402 -15.26 0.08 9.52
CA ASP A 402 -16.62 -0.48 9.64
C ASP A 402 -17.67 0.59 9.99
N SER A 403 -18.93 0.17 10.12
CA SER A 403 -20.06 1.05 10.47
C SER A 403 -19.92 1.73 11.83
N ASP A 404 -19.13 1.16 12.73
CA ASP A 404 -18.90 1.66 14.08
C ASP A 404 -17.69 2.60 14.17
N GLY A 405 -17.02 2.85 13.05
CA GLY A 405 -15.84 3.69 12.95
C GLY A 405 -14.53 2.98 13.32
N VAL A 406 -14.53 1.65 13.39
CA VAL A 406 -13.35 0.85 13.77
C VAL A 406 -12.60 0.40 12.52
N LEU A 407 -11.27 0.63 12.52
CA LEU A 407 -10.39 0.15 11.45
C LEU A 407 -10.19 -1.36 11.56
N ARG A 408 -10.41 -2.03 10.44
CA ARG A 408 -10.23 -3.47 10.25
C ARG A 408 -9.46 -3.74 8.97
N SER A 409 -8.79 -4.86 8.92
CA SER A 409 -8.07 -5.28 7.70
C SER A 409 -8.13 -6.79 7.51
N TYR A 410 -7.90 -7.19 6.27
CA TYR A 410 -7.53 -8.56 5.96
C TYR A 410 -6.28 -8.58 5.07
N ILE A 411 -5.54 -9.69 5.16
CA ILE A 411 -4.35 -9.98 4.36
C ILE A 411 -4.42 -11.44 3.95
N ALA A 412 -4.22 -11.75 2.67
CA ALA A 412 -4.12 -13.11 2.18
C ALA A 412 -3.02 -13.20 1.13
N GLU A 413 -2.14 -14.17 1.24
CA GLU A 413 -1.07 -14.43 0.27
C GLU A 413 -1.43 -15.60 -0.62
N GLY A 414 -1.08 -15.51 -1.89
CA GLY A 414 -1.32 -16.51 -2.91
C GLY A 414 -0.64 -16.16 -4.22
N GLU A 415 -1.23 -16.55 -5.32
CA GLU A 415 -0.69 -16.29 -6.66
C GLU A 415 -1.79 -16.08 -7.70
N ILE A 416 -1.44 -15.46 -8.82
CA ILE A 416 -2.21 -15.43 -10.05
C ILE A 416 -1.70 -16.56 -10.94
N LEU A 417 -2.61 -17.44 -11.34
CA LEU A 417 -2.26 -18.58 -12.18
C LEU A 417 -2.11 -18.19 -13.66
N PRO A 418 -1.18 -18.78 -14.41
CA PRO A 418 -0.99 -18.53 -15.85
C PRO A 418 -2.07 -19.23 -16.68
N VAL A 419 -3.33 -18.89 -16.45
CA VAL A 419 -4.49 -19.50 -17.11
C VAL A 419 -5.26 -18.42 -17.85
N HIS A 420 -5.51 -18.64 -19.15
CA HIS A 420 -6.31 -17.73 -19.96
C HIS A 420 -7.79 -17.80 -19.56
N THR A 421 -8.37 -16.65 -19.23
CA THR A 421 -9.74 -16.59 -18.71
C THR A 421 -10.80 -16.58 -19.81
N GLY A 422 -10.47 -16.15 -21.02
CA GLY A 422 -11.40 -15.98 -22.12
C GLY A 422 -12.46 -14.90 -21.87
N SER A 423 -12.18 -13.94 -20.97
CA SER A 423 -13.10 -12.88 -20.58
C SER A 423 -12.59 -11.51 -21.03
N PHE A 424 -13.30 -10.46 -20.62
CA PHE A 424 -12.95 -9.06 -20.89
C PHE A 424 -12.44 -8.38 -19.61
N GLY A 425 -11.89 -7.16 -19.74
CA GLY A 425 -11.34 -6.38 -18.62
C GLY A 425 -9.94 -6.79 -18.23
N GLY A 426 -9.46 -6.27 -17.11
CA GLY A 426 -8.28 -6.75 -16.42
C GLY A 426 -8.68 -7.89 -15.49
N ILE A 427 -8.36 -9.13 -15.81
CA ILE A 427 -8.89 -10.29 -15.13
C ILE A 427 -7.80 -11.35 -14.93
N GLY A 428 -7.92 -12.17 -13.89
CA GLY A 428 -7.02 -13.29 -13.65
C GLY A 428 -7.63 -14.34 -12.73
N ILE A 429 -7.06 -15.53 -12.74
CA ILE A 429 -7.41 -16.57 -11.80
C ILE A 429 -6.47 -16.49 -10.60
N PHE A 430 -7.02 -16.14 -9.47
CA PHE A 430 -6.35 -16.05 -8.19
C PHE A 430 -6.46 -17.40 -7.46
N ALA A 431 -5.35 -17.87 -6.94
CA ALA A 431 -5.28 -19.05 -6.09
C ALA A 431 -4.69 -18.64 -4.73
N ILE A 432 -5.49 -18.75 -3.69
CA ILE A 432 -5.12 -18.45 -2.30
C ILE A 432 -5.39 -19.69 -1.46
N PRO A 433 -4.41 -20.23 -0.73
CA PRO A 433 -4.62 -21.39 0.12
C PRO A 433 -5.77 -21.17 1.12
N GLU A 434 -6.69 -22.14 1.21
CA GLU A 434 -7.87 -22.09 2.08
C GLU A 434 -8.82 -20.90 1.79
N MET A 435 -8.87 -20.44 0.54
CA MET A 435 -9.70 -19.28 0.15
C MET A 435 -11.18 -19.47 0.48
N GLY A 436 -11.74 -20.66 0.32
CA GLY A 436 -13.15 -20.93 0.64
C GLY A 436 -13.47 -20.69 2.11
N ARG A 437 -12.55 -21.08 3.03
CA ARG A 437 -12.67 -20.80 4.47
C ARG A 437 -12.46 -19.32 4.77
N PHE A 438 -11.45 -18.70 4.15
CA PHE A 438 -11.18 -17.27 4.26
C PHE A 438 -12.38 -16.44 3.77
N TYR A 439 -12.94 -16.77 2.61
CA TYR A 439 -14.14 -16.13 2.06
C TYR A 439 -15.32 -16.21 3.04
N ARG A 440 -15.59 -17.37 3.61
CA ARG A 440 -16.71 -17.56 4.54
C ARG A 440 -16.48 -16.91 5.89
N HIS A 441 -15.31 -17.12 6.52
CA HIS A 441 -15.07 -16.78 7.93
C HIS A 441 -14.38 -15.43 8.12
N VAL A 442 -13.78 -14.86 7.09
CA VAL A 442 -13.24 -13.51 7.10
C VAL A 442 -14.11 -12.57 6.27
N LEU A 443 -14.18 -12.75 4.96
CA LEU A 443 -14.82 -11.76 4.09
C LEU A 443 -16.32 -11.61 4.39
N ILE A 444 -17.08 -12.70 4.37
CA ILE A 444 -18.53 -12.65 4.66
C ILE A 444 -18.79 -12.37 6.14
N GLN A 445 -18.15 -13.10 7.04
CA GLN A 445 -18.45 -13.01 8.48
C GLN A 445 -18.11 -11.62 9.05
N LYS A 446 -17.01 -11.02 8.60
CA LYS A 446 -16.59 -9.69 9.01
C LYS A 446 -17.14 -8.57 8.10
N ARG A 447 -17.97 -8.91 7.10
CA ARG A 447 -18.69 -7.98 6.23
C ARG A 447 -17.78 -7.05 5.42
N TYR A 448 -16.77 -7.61 4.79
CA TYR A 448 -15.95 -6.88 3.83
C TYR A 448 -16.67 -6.76 2.48
N PRO A 449 -16.51 -5.62 1.76
CA PRO A 449 -16.98 -5.50 0.38
C PRO A 449 -16.12 -6.35 -0.56
N HIS A 450 -16.53 -6.40 -1.82
CA HIS A 450 -15.87 -7.22 -2.85
C HIS A 450 -14.55 -6.66 -3.35
N HIS A 451 -14.26 -5.37 -3.18
CA HIS A 451 -12.98 -4.77 -3.56
C HIS A 451 -11.84 -5.19 -2.62
N GLY A 452 -10.71 -5.54 -3.20
CA GLY A 452 -9.44 -5.73 -2.51
C GLY A 452 -8.27 -5.18 -3.31
N ALA A 453 -7.26 -4.68 -2.61
CA ALA A 453 -6.01 -4.26 -3.23
C ALA A 453 -5.09 -5.46 -3.43
N VAL A 454 -4.33 -5.44 -4.53
CA VAL A 454 -3.39 -6.50 -4.90
C VAL A 454 -2.01 -5.90 -5.07
N ALA A 455 -1.08 -6.30 -4.21
CA ALA A 455 0.35 -6.09 -4.38
C ALA A 455 0.98 -7.34 -5.02
N PHE A 456 1.84 -7.14 -6.00
CA PHE A 456 2.46 -8.23 -6.77
C PHE A 456 3.75 -8.69 -6.09
N GLY A 457 3.61 -9.66 -5.21
CA GLY A 457 4.62 -10.24 -4.33
C GLY A 457 4.03 -10.61 -2.97
N HIS A 458 4.81 -11.29 -2.13
CA HIS A 458 4.43 -11.63 -0.76
C HIS A 458 4.89 -10.54 0.21
N TYR A 459 3.95 -9.70 0.63
CA TYR A 459 4.16 -8.55 1.54
C TYR A 459 3.34 -8.65 2.82
N GLY A 460 2.75 -9.82 3.12
CA GLY A 460 1.85 -10.01 4.26
C GLY A 460 2.47 -9.62 5.59
N LYS A 461 3.73 -10.01 5.83
CA LYS A 461 4.48 -9.61 7.04
C LYS A 461 4.56 -8.08 7.20
N LEU A 462 4.94 -7.39 6.14
CA LEU A 462 5.12 -5.93 6.16
C LEU A 462 3.79 -5.19 6.32
N LEU A 463 2.75 -5.63 5.61
CA LEU A 463 1.39 -5.09 5.74
C LEU A 463 0.85 -5.28 7.16
N PHE A 464 1.05 -6.45 7.75
CA PHE A 464 0.62 -6.73 9.12
C PHE A 464 1.24 -5.74 10.11
N GLU A 465 2.54 -5.49 10.02
CA GLU A 465 3.25 -4.55 10.88
C GLU A 465 2.80 -3.09 10.64
N VAL A 466 2.57 -2.70 9.39
CA VAL A 466 2.02 -1.36 9.06
C VAL A 466 0.63 -1.20 9.67
N PHE A 467 -0.28 -2.14 9.48
CA PHE A 467 -1.64 -2.06 10.01
C PHE A 467 -1.65 -2.03 11.54
N LYS A 468 -0.82 -2.85 12.17
CA LYS A 468 -0.63 -2.83 13.63
C LYS A 468 -0.12 -1.47 14.11
N PHE A 469 0.88 -0.89 13.46
CA PHE A 469 1.40 0.45 13.79
C PHE A 469 0.34 1.54 13.61
N LEU A 470 -0.48 1.45 12.57
CA LEU A 470 -1.59 2.37 12.31
C LEU A 470 -2.74 2.23 13.33
N GLY A 471 -2.73 1.19 14.17
CA GLY A 471 -3.71 0.99 15.23
C GLY A 471 -4.91 0.12 14.81
N VAL A 472 -4.77 -0.66 13.75
CA VAL A 472 -5.79 -1.63 13.34
C VAL A 472 -5.79 -2.79 14.34
N GLY A 473 -6.88 -2.92 15.09
CA GLY A 473 -7.01 -3.93 16.15
C GLY A 473 -7.45 -5.32 15.65
N ASP A 474 -8.14 -5.37 14.51
CA ASP A 474 -8.62 -6.61 13.89
C ASP A 474 -7.97 -6.78 12.51
N ILE A 475 -6.88 -7.55 12.48
CA ILE A 475 -6.15 -7.91 11.27
C ILE A 475 -6.38 -9.40 10.99
N ALA A 476 -7.26 -9.71 10.05
CA ALA A 476 -7.54 -11.08 9.65
C ALA A 476 -6.58 -11.55 8.55
N TYR A 477 -6.34 -12.84 8.48
CA TYR A 477 -5.49 -13.42 7.43
C TYR A 477 -5.98 -14.83 7.05
N ASN A 478 -5.56 -15.34 5.88
CA ASN A 478 -5.88 -16.71 5.49
C ASN A 478 -5.13 -17.70 6.38
N GLN A 479 -5.87 -18.52 7.10
CA GLN A 479 -5.32 -19.47 8.09
C GLN A 479 -5.13 -20.85 7.46
N PRO A 480 -4.03 -21.53 7.79
CA PRO A 480 -3.86 -22.91 7.39
C PRO A 480 -4.96 -23.78 8.02
N LYS A 481 -5.28 -24.92 7.40
CA LYS A 481 -6.34 -25.84 7.86
C LYS A 481 -6.19 -26.28 9.32
N SER A 482 -4.98 -26.29 9.84
CA SER A 482 -4.68 -26.64 11.25
C SER A 482 -5.15 -25.59 12.27
N LEU A 483 -5.46 -24.36 11.83
CA LEU A 483 -5.94 -23.27 12.68
C LEU A 483 -7.39 -22.93 12.30
N PRO A 484 -8.39 -23.31 13.14
CA PRO A 484 -9.78 -22.97 12.87
C PRO A 484 -10.05 -21.47 13.13
N TYR A 485 -10.91 -20.88 12.30
CA TYR A 485 -11.46 -19.56 12.60
C TYR A 485 -12.42 -19.65 13.79
N PRO A 486 -12.56 -18.61 14.62
CA PRO A 486 -13.46 -18.61 15.78
C PRO A 486 -14.93 -18.92 15.43
N THR A 487 -15.34 -18.67 14.18
CA THR A 487 -16.72 -18.88 13.69
C THR A 487 -16.88 -20.15 12.86
N GLU A 488 -15.84 -20.94 12.74
CA GLU A 488 -15.85 -22.19 11.98
C GLU A 488 -16.61 -23.28 12.76
N ASN A 489 -17.50 -23.98 12.05
CA ASN A 489 -18.26 -25.07 12.65
C ASN A 489 -17.32 -26.28 12.86
N PRO A 490 -17.06 -26.70 14.11
CA PRO A 490 -16.14 -27.80 14.38
C PRO A 490 -16.69 -29.17 13.96
N PHE A 491 -17.95 -29.22 13.55
CA PHE A 491 -18.63 -30.46 13.13
C PHE A 491 -18.89 -30.55 11.62
N ALA A 492 -18.39 -29.54 10.84
CA ALA A 492 -18.57 -29.49 9.38
C ALA A 492 -17.52 -30.35 8.65
#